data_91316ff69b15ca4882b914d84c9d5f73
#
_entry.id   91316ff69b15ca4882b914d84c9d5f73
#
_cell.length_a   1.000
_cell.length_b   1.000
_cell.length_c   1.000
_cell.angle_alpha   90.00
_cell.angle_beta   90.00
_cell.angle_gamma   90.00
#
_symmetry.space_group_name_H-M   'P 1'
#
loop_
_entity.id
_entity.type
_entity.pdbx_description
1 polymer ?
#
loop_
_entity_poly.entity_id
_entity_poly.type
_entity_poly.pdbx_seq_one_letter_code
_entity_poly.pdbx_strand_id
1 'polypeptide(L)'
;MSSKKRPSVRKKNPPARVDLRSIIVKDPPQSATPRALFGKTVGPAETPDDHGLDALSLAKTMEDVEDEFTCPISLALTIDPVIAEDGRVYERAAIEEWFSRLSQDIVKSPMTNMPMGKRLTPATQTRNLMEIMVVSGRIVGPKADAWKQGIANLAQVNRLLERANAGCSHSMGRLGFSYRDGTRGVRKDPKTAFMWFKRAADLRDPPAATSCGVCYINGSGVTRSHTRGICMVTIAATLGSEHACSILGWANAEGHHGFNKDPAEATRWYREMQKCGVRDSVDIYRDRATAWLLAYP
;
A
#
# COMPACT_ATOMS: atom_id res chain seq x y z
N MET A 1 -26.80 -54.89 15.20
CA MET A 1 -25.46 -54.25 15.21
C MET A 1 -25.35 -53.36 14.00
N SER A 2 -25.60 -52.07 14.18
CA SER A 2 -25.61 -51.07 13.07
C SER A 2 -24.39 -50.16 13.23
N SER A 3 -23.44 -50.33 12.31
CA SER A 3 -22.18 -49.56 12.27
C SER A 3 -22.44 -48.18 11.67
N LYS A 4 -22.45 -47.13 12.48
CA LYS A 4 -22.50 -45.74 12.03
C LYS A 4 -21.10 -45.31 11.53
N LYS A 5 -20.94 -45.16 10.20
CA LYS A 5 -19.77 -44.55 9.57
C LYS A 5 -19.68 -43.06 9.95
N ARG A 6 -18.54 -42.64 10.51
CA ARG A 6 -18.21 -41.23 10.80
C ARG A 6 -18.02 -40.49 9.46
N PRO A 7 -18.50 -39.25 9.33
CA PRO A 7 -18.26 -38.46 8.13
C PRO A 7 -16.80 -38.07 8.05
N SER A 8 -16.20 -38.25 6.85
CA SER A 8 -14.81 -37.87 6.53
C SER A 8 -14.66 -36.34 6.57
N VAL A 9 -13.74 -35.86 7.36
CA VAL A 9 -13.34 -34.44 7.38
C VAL A 9 -12.64 -34.13 6.06
N ARG A 10 -13.33 -33.40 5.17
CA ARG A 10 -12.73 -32.82 3.96
C ARG A 10 -11.59 -31.88 4.39
N LYS A 11 -10.36 -32.27 4.09
CA LYS A 11 -9.19 -31.37 4.18
C LYS A 11 -9.45 -30.17 3.27
N LYS A 12 -9.66 -29.01 3.85
CA LYS A 12 -9.73 -27.74 3.13
C LYS A 12 -8.34 -27.49 2.54
N ASN A 13 -8.27 -27.38 1.21
CA ASN A 13 -7.05 -26.95 0.53
C ASN A 13 -6.62 -25.58 1.12
N PRO A 14 -5.32 -25.36 1.34
CA PRO A 14 -4.83 -24.06 1.75
C PRO A 14 -5.24 -23.04 0.69
N PRO A 15 -5.59 -21.79 1.08
CA PRO A 15 -5.94 -20.75 0.13
C PRO A 15 -4.79 -20.54 -0.84
N ALA A 16 -5.12 -20.35 -2.13
CA ALA A 16 -4.16 -20.11 -3.19
C ALA A 16 -3.15 -19.03 -2.73
N ARG A 17 -1.85 -19.34 -2.86
CA ARG A 17 -0.79 -18.37 -2.68
C ARG A 17 -1.08 -17.22 -3.65
N VAL A 18 -1.32 -16.03 -3.11
CA VAL A 18 -1.34 -14.82 -3.92
C VAL A 18 0.03 -14.76 -4.58
N ASP A 19 0.07 -14.81 -5.90
CA ASP A 19 1.32 -14.73 -6.66
C ASP A 19 1.81 -13.28 -6.59
N LEU A 20 2.57 -13.00 -5.55
CA LEU A 20 3.16 -11.68 -5.28
C LEU A 20 4.36 -11.39 -6.20
N ARG A 21 4.71 -12.32 -7.11
CA ARG A 21 5.84 -12.14 -8.03
C ARG A 21 5.63 -11.02 -9.04
N SER A 22 4.38 -10.62 -9.27
CA SER A 22 4.08 -9.47 -10.14
C SER A 22 4.33 -8.11 -9.49
N ILE A 23 4.56 -8.06 -8.17
CA ILE A 23 4.80 -6.83 -7.40
C ILE A 23 6.26 -6.76 -6.91
N ILE A 24 7.02 -7.84 -7.03
CA ILE A 24 8.43 -7.86 -6.63
C ILE A 24 9.25 -7.14 -7.70
N VAL A 25 9.51 -5.88 -7.47
CA VAL A 25 10.67 -5.22 -8.04
C VAL A 25 11.88 -5.97 -7.51
N LYS A 26 12.60 -6.68 -8.40
CA LYS A 26 13.87 -7.34 -8.09
C LYS A 26 14.79 -6.32 -7.42
N ASP A 27 15.56 -6.81 -6.47
CA ASP A 27 16.50 -6.05 -5.65
C ASP A 27 17.20 -4.91 -6.42
N PRO A 28 17.42 -3.76 -5.75
CA PRO A 28 18.31 -2.75 -6.31
C PRO A 28 19.67 -3.39 -6.52
N PRO A 29 20.36 -3.14 -7.64
CA PRO A 29 21.69 -3.67 -7.88
C PRO A 29 22.58 -3.25 -6.70
N GLN A 30 23.20 -4.25 -6.07
CA GLN A 30 24.24 -4.00 -5.07
C GLN A 30 25.29 -3.08 -5.71
N SER A 31 25.66 -2.03 -5.00
CA SER A 31 26.60 -1.01 -5.41
C SER A 31 27.82 -1.60 -6.11
N ALA A 32 27.78 -1.62 -7.44
CA ALA A 32 28.96 -1.80 -8.24
C ALA A 32 29.73 -0.49 -8.21
N THR A 33 30.84 -0.48 -7.53
CA THR A 33 31.84 0.59 -7.63
C THR A 33 32.15 0.87 -9.11
N PRO A 34 32.18 2.12 -9.54
CA PRO A 34 32.52 2.44 -10.93
C PRO A 34 33.95 2.01 -11.21
N ARG A 35 34.07 0.92 -11.95
CA ARG A 35 35.37 0.48 -12.48
C ARG A 35 35.79 1.49 -13.57
N ALA A 36 36.83 2.24 -13.28
CA ALA A 36 37.43 3.19 -14.21
C ALA A 36 37.73 2.54 -15.55
N LEU A 37 36.98 2.94 -16.56
CA LEU A 37 37.24 2.68 -17.98
C LEU A 37 37.53 4.00 -18.67
N PHE A 38 38.66 4.62 -18.35
CA PHE A 38 39.26 5.64 -19.22
C PHE A 38 40.79 5.52 -19.10
N GLY A 39 41.34 4.71 -19.98
CA GLY A 39 42.74 4.69 -20.30
C GLY A 39 42.90 4.82 -21.81
N LYS A 40 42.92 6.07 -22.31
CA LYS A 40 43.64 6.45 -23.54
C LYS A 40 43.91 7.95 -23.46
N THR A 41 45.17 8.29 -23.28
CA THR A 41 45.73 9.61 -23.44
C THR A 41 45.53 10.04 -24.89
N VAL A 42 44.69 11.05 -25.06
CA VAL A 42 44.59 11.83 -26.35
C VAL A 42 45.36 13.11 -26.13
N GLY A 43 46.31 13.39 -27.03
CA GLY A 43 47.14 14.60 -27.02
C GLY A 43 46.29 15.88 -27.16
N PRO A 44 46.93 17.06 -27.01
CA PRO A 44 46.17 18.32 -26.94
C PRO A 44 45.48 18.57 -28.28
N ALA A 45 44.17 18.46 -28.29
CA ALA A 45 43.30 18.88 -29.39
C ALA A 45 42.95 20.34 -29.20
N GLU A 46 43.02 21.05 -30.30
CA GLU A 46 42.67 22.45 -30.48
C GLU A 46 41.34 22.77 -29.84
N THR A 47 41.25 23.92 -29.16
CA THR A 47 40.02 24.46 -28.56
C THR A 47 38.98 24.69 -29.66
N PRO A 48 37.82 23.97 -29.63
CA PRO A 48 36.69 24.38 -30.45
C PRO A 48 36.13 25.66 -29.84
N ASP A 49 35.84 26.61 -30.71
CA ASP A 49 35.17 27.86 -30.38
C ASP A 49 33.98 27.61 -29.45
N ASP A 50 33.98 28.39 -28.36
CA ASP A 50 32.93 28.44 -27.35
C ASP A 50 31.62 28.96 -27.98
N HIS A 51 30.92 28.13 -28.73
CA HIS A 51 29.53 28.33 -29.02
C HIS A 51 28.76 27.94 -27.75
N GLY A 52 28.70 28.90 -26.81
CA GLY A 52 27.89 28.76 -25.61
C GLY A 52 26.48 28.35 -26.02
N LEU A 53 26.17 27.07 -25.79
CA LEU A 53 24.77 26.64 -25.72
C LEU A 53 24.18 27.49 -24.61
N ASP A 54 23.32 28.47 -25.02
CA ASP A 54 22.66 29.37 -24.10
C ASP A 54 22.03 28.55 -22.97
N ALA A 55 22.22 28.99 -21.72
CA ALA A 55 21.64 28.30 -20.54
C ALA A 55 20.14 28.02 -20.72
N LEU A 56 19.47 28.85 -21.52
CA LEU A 56 18.08 28.70 -21.93
C LEU A 56 17.86 27.49 -22.86
N SER A 57 18.78 27.23 -23.79
CA SER A 57 18.72 26.07 -24.70
C SER A 57 18.99 24.77 -23.93
N LEU A 58 19.93 24.79 -22.98
CA LEU A 58 20.22 23.65 -22.11
C LEU A 58 19.06 23.34 -21.14
N ALA A 59 18.43 24.38 -20.60
CA ALA A 59 17.25 24.24 -19.75
C ALA A 59 16.07 23.61 -20.50
N LYS A 60 15.83 24.06 -21.74
CA LYS A 60 14.77 23.54 -22.61
C LYS A 60 15.00 22.06 -22.97
N THR A 61 16.25 21.68 -23.29
CA THR A 61 16.57 20.25 -23.53
C THR A 61 16.41 19.38 -22.31
N MET A 62 16.57 19.93 -21.11
CA MET A 62 16.35 19.18 -19.86
C MET A 62 14.85 19.03 -19.55
N GLU A 63 14.02 20.04 -19.85
CA GLU A 63 12.55 19.93 -19.77
C GLU A 63 12.03 18.86 -20.75
N ASP A 64 12.50 18.86 -22.00
CA ASP A 64 12.13 17.85 -23.00
C ASP A 64 12.47 16.42 -22.53
N VAL A 65 13.62 16.25 -21.89
CA VAL A 65 14.04 14.95 -21.30
C VAL A 65 13.18 14.56 -20.10
N GLU A 66 12.82 15.52 -19.24
CA GLU A 66 11.95 15.24 -18.08
C GLU A 66 10.54 14.80 -18.54
N ASP A 67 10.04 15.40 -19.62
CA ASP A 67 8.73 15.06 -20.16
C ASP A 67 8.67 13.63 -20.70
N GLU A 68 9.78 13.08 -21.25
CA GLU A 68 9.85 11.68 -21.69
C GLU A 68 9.71 10.68 -20.52
N PHE A 69 10.10 11.08 -19.29
CA PHE A 69 9.98 10.27 -18.09
C PHE A 69 8.68 10.52 -17.32
N THR A 70 7.94 11.55 -17.70
CA THR A 70 6.69 11.93 -17.06
C THR A 70 5.53 11.08 -17.60
N CYS A 71 4.78 10.44 -16.73
CA CYS A 71 3.57 9.70 -17.12
C CYS A 71 2.49 10.66 -17.60
N PRO A 72 1.94 10.50 -18.82
CA PRO A 72 0.91 11.40 -19.33
C PRO A 72 -0.41 11.39 -18.55
N ILE A 73 -0.67 10.34 -17.77
CA ILE A 73 -1.90 10.21 -16.98
C ILE A 73 -1.73 10.85 -15.61
N SER A 74 -0.63 10.55 -14.91
CA SER A 74 -0.40 11.03 -13.53
C SER A 74 0.35 12.34 -13.47
N LEU A 75 0.96 12.79 -14.56
CA LEU A 75 1.82 13.99 -14.68
C LEU A 75 3.00 13.98 -13.69
N ALA A 76 3.41 12.79 -13.26
CA ALA A 76 4.53 12.57 -12.36
C ALA A 76 5.60 11.73 -13.03
N LEU A 77 6.84 11.81 -12.55
CA LEU A 77 7.91 10.90 -12.97
C LEU A 77 7.52 9.46 -12.62
N THR A 78 7.73 8.54 -13.56
CA THR A 78 7.31 7.15 -13.42
C THR A 78 8.21 6.41 -12.44
N ILE A 79 7.60 5.64 -11.53
CA ILE A 79 8.30 4.78 -10.55
C ILE A 79 8.39 3.34 -11.10
N ASP A 80 7.29 2.85 -11.68
CA ASP A 80 7.22 1.57 -12.38
C ASP A 80 6.80 1.78 -13.84
N PRO A 81 7.71 2.27 -14.71
CA PRO A 81 7.40 2.59 -16.08
C PRO A 81 7.09 1.33 -16.90
N VAL A 82 6.02 1.41 -17.67
CA VAL A 82 5.59 0.39 -18.63
C VAL A 82 5.33 1.02 -19.98
N ILE A 83 5.65 0.28 -21.05
CA ILE A 83 5.28 0.64 -22.41
C ILE A 83 3.96 -0.03 -22.74
N ALA A 84 2.96 0.76 -23.13
CA ALA A 84 1.70 0.24 -23.62
C ALA A 84 1.74 0.02 -25.14
N GLU A 85 0.69 -0.54 -25.73
CA GLU A 85 0.66 -0.89 -27.16
C GLU A 85 0.64 0.32 -28.09
N ASP A 86 0.34 1.52 -27.56
CA ASP A 86 0.49 2.78 -28.29
C ASP A 86 1.93 3.30 -28.35
N GLY A 87 2.90 2.52 -27.83
CA GLY A 87 4.32 2.82 -27.81
C GLY A 87 4.75 3.84 -26.74
N ARG A 88 3.81 4.33 -25.90
CA ARG A 88 4.12 5.33 -24.88
C ARG A 88 4.42 4.72 -23.53
N VAL A 89 5.20 5.46 -22.75
CA VAL A 89 5.56 5.10 -21.37
C VAL A 89 4.51 5.68 -20.42
N TYR A 90 4.03 4.82 -19.50
CA TYR A 90 3.09 5.18 -18.45
C TYR A 90 3.56 4.65 -17.10
N GLU A 91 3.11 5.26 -16.03
CA GLU A 91 3.14 4.63 -14.71
C GLU A 91 2.18 3.43 -14.71
N ARG A 92 2.66 2.24 -14.32
CA ARG A 92 1.85 0.99 -14.34
C ARG A 92 0.51 1.16 -13.63
N ALA A 93 0.53 1.69 -12.41
CA ALA A 93 -0.70 1.87 -11.62
C ALA A 93 -1.72 2.77 -12.32
N ALA A 94 -1.25 3.83 -13.03
CA ALA A 94 -2.11 4.78 -13.71
C ALA A 94 -2.76 4.17 -14.96
N ILE A 95 -2.01 3.43 -15.78
CA ILE A 95 -2.57 2.81 -16.99
C ILE A 95 -3.45 1.60 -16.66
N GLU A 96 -3.14 0.82 -15.62
CA GLU A 96 -4.01 -0.26 -15.16
C GLU A 96 -5.33 0.28 -14.59
N GLU A 97 -5.30 1.42 -13.89
CA GLU A 97 -6.51 2.10 -13.45
C GLU A 97 -7.32 2.62 -14.64
N TRP A 98 -6.67 3.19 -15.66
CA TRP A 98 -7.32 3.57 -16.91
C TRP A 98 -8.06 2.38 -17.53
N PHE A 99 -7.39 1.23 -17.65
CA PHE A 99 -8.00 0.01 -18.18
C PHE A 99 -9.17 -0.50 -17.33
N SER A 100 -9.12 -0.34 -16.01
CA SER A 100 -10.17 -0.80 -15.11
C SER A 100 -11.48 -0.01 -15.22
N ARG A 101 -11.40 1.24 -15.68
CA ARG A 101 -12.58 2.10 -15.93
C ARG A 101 -13.32 1.76 -17.21
N LEU A 102 -12.68 1.01 -18.10
CA LEU A 102 -13.21 0.64 -19.41
C LEU A 102 -13.58 -0.83 -19.43
N SER A 103 -14.87 -1.12 -19.64
CA SER A 103 -15.43 -2.49 -19.59
C SER A 103 -15.15 -3.32 -20.84
N GLN A 104 -14.35 -2.84 -21.80
CA GLN A 104 -14.13 -3.46 -23.09
C GLN A 104 -12.76 -4.14 -23.19
N ASP A 105 -12.63 -5.18 -24.00
CA ASP A 105 -11.35 -5.86 -24.27
C ASP A 105 -10.41 -4.96 -25.10
N ILE A 106 -10.97 -4.14 -25.98
CA ILE A 106 -10.24 -3.11 -26.72
C ILE A 106 -10.51 -1.78 -26.05
N VAL A 107 -9.47 -1.16 -25.55
CA VAL A 107 -9.53 0.15 -24.90
C VAL A 107 -8.93 1.21 -25.84
N LYS A 108 -9.17 2.48 -25.55
CA LYS A 108 -8.55 3.59 -26.27
C LYS A 108 -7.33 4.10 -25.52
N SER A 109 -6.27 4.43 -26.25
CA SER A 109 -5.09 5.08 -25.69
C SER A 109 -5.48 6.39 -25.00
N PRO A 110 -4.96 6.65 -23.78
CA PRO A 110 -5.19 7.91 -23.09
C PRO A 110 -4.67 9.15 -23.87
N MET A 111 -3.68 8.94 -24.73
CA MET A 111 -3.00 10.02 -25.46
C MET A 111 -3.49 10.19 -26.89
N THR A 112 -3.64 9.08 -27.62
CA THR A 112 -3.96 9.14 -29.05
C THR A 112 -5.44 8.90 -29.34
N ASN A 113 -6.22 8.45 -28.36
CA ASN A 113 -7.61 8.02 -28.49
C ASN A 113 -7.83 6.89 -29.53
N MET A 114 -6.76 6.29 -30.03
CA MET A 114 -6.81 5.15 -30.96
C MET A 114 -7.04 3.85 -30.19
N PRO A 115 -7.71 2.87 -30.81
CA PRO A 115 -7.88 1.55 -30.23
C PRO A 115 -6.52 0.90 -29.90
N MET A 116 -6.40 0.30 -28.71
CA MET A 116 -5.22 -0.46 -28.29
C MET A 116 -5.64 -1.64 -27.40
N GLY A 117 -4.79 -2.64 -27.25
CA GLY A 117 -4.97 -3.71 -26.27
C GLY A 117 -4.54 -3.31 -24.87
N LYS A 118 -4.55 -4.29 -23.95
CA LYS A 118 -4.18 -4.09 -22.53
C LYS A 118 -2.78 -4.62 -22.19
N ARG A 119 -1.98 -4.98 -23.21
CA ARG A 119 -0.64 -5.50 -22.99
C ARG A 119 0.30 -4.41 -22.52
N LEU A 120 1.03 -4.68 -21.44
CA LEU A 120 2.03 -3.79 -20.85
C LEU A 120 3.40 -4.48 -20.82
N THR A 121 4.42 -3.81 -21.31
CA THR A 121 5.80 -4.28 -21.28
C THR A 121 6.61 -3.43 -20.30
N PRO A 122 7.35 -4.03 -19.33
CA PRO A 122 8.18 -3.26 -18.41
C PRO A 122 9.24 -2.44 -19.14
N ALA A 123 9.32 -1.15 -18.86
CA ALA A 123 10.29 -0.21 -19.44
C ALA A 123 11.53 -0.08 -18.53
N THR A 124 12.26 -1.18 -18.33
CA THR A 124 13.39 -1.24 -17.39
C THR A 124 14.50 -0.25 -17.74
N GLN A 125 14.77 -0.03 -19.01
CA GLN A 125 15.80 0.94 -19.45
C GLN A 125 15.42 2.36 -19.09
N THR A 126 14.17 2.75 -19.35
CA THR A 126 13.61 4.06 -18.98
C THR A 126 13.73 4.28 -17.47
N ARG A 127 13.39 3.27 -16.66
CA ARG A 127 13.51 3.35 -15.21
C ARG A 127 14.95 3.58 -14.77
N ASN A 128 15.91 2.79 -15.29
CA ASN A 128 17.31 2.91 -14.92
C ASN A 128 17.89 4.27 -15.31
N LEU A 129 17.54 4.76 -16.50
CA LEU A 129 18.00 6.06 -16.98
C LEU A 129 17.44 7.19 -16.10
N MET A 130 16.15 7.15 -15.78
CA MET A 130 15.53 8.13 -14.88
C MET A 130 16.17 8.13 -13.50
N GLU A 131 16.45 6.94 -12.93
CA GLU A 131 17.15 6.82 -11.65
C GLU A 131 18.51 7.52 -11.71
N ILE A 132 19.29 7.28 -12.75
CA ILE A 132 20.58 7.95 -12.97
C ILE A 132 20.40 9.47 -13.04
N MET A 133 19.42 9.96 -13.80
CA MET A 133 19.17 11.39 -13.98
C MET A 133 18.76 12.09 -12.68
N VAL A 134 17.91 11.46 -11.88
CA VAL A 134 17.47 12.02 -10.59
C VAL A 134 18.58 11.94 -9.53
N VAL A 135 19.32 10.82 -9.47
CA VAL A 135 20.39 10.63 -8.49
C VAL A 135 21.61 11.52 -8.80
N SER A 136 21.94 11.69 -10.08
CA SER A 136 23.01 12.59 -10.50
C SER A 136 22.68 14.10 -10.37
N GLY A 137 21.43 14.43 -10.01
CA GLY A 137 20.97 15.81 -9.88
C GLY A 137 20.74 16.52 -11.21
N ARG A 138 20.61 15.77 -12.30
CA ARG A 138 20.24 16.33 -13.62
C ARG A 138 18.76 16.68 -13.70
N ILE A 139 17.92 15.85 -13.08
CA ILE A 139 16.50 16.16 -12.84
C ILE A 139 16.36 16.54 -11.37
N VAL A 140 15.89 17.75 -11.10
CA VAL A 140 15.72 18.34 -9.76
C VAL A 140 14.33 18.96 -9.62
N GLY A 141 13.98 19.36 -8.41
CA GLY A 141 12.72 20.03 -8.14
C GLY A 141 11.62 19.09 -7.64
N PRO A 142 10.37 19.59 -7.54
CA PRO A 142 9.29 18.89 -6.86
C PRO A 142 8.96 17.50 -7.40
N LYS A 143 9.04 17.29 -8.72
CA LYS A 143 8.81 15.99 -9.35
C LYS A 143 9.88 14.97 -8.97
N ALA A 144 11.16 15.38 -8.96
CA ALA A 144 12.28 14.54 -8.55
C ALA A 144 12.17 14.15 -7.07
N ASP A 145 11.79 15.10 -6.21
CA ASP A 145 11.62 14.85 -4.78
C ASP A 145 10.44 13.91 -4.50
N ALA A 146 9.33 14.09 -5.21
CA ALA A 146 8.18 13.19 -5.16
C ALA A 146 8.57 11.78 -5.63
N TRP A 147 9.39 11.66 -6.68
CA TRP A 147 9.91 10.37 -7.17
C TRP A 147 10.80 9.69 -6.12
N LYS A 148 11.77 10.42 -5.53
CA LYS A 148 12.63 9.90 -4.45
C LYS A 148 11.80 9.38 -3.27
N GLN A 149 10.78 10.15 -2.87
CA GLN A 149 9.85 9.73 -1.81
C GLN A 149 9.06 8.47 -2.21
N GLY A 150 8.61 8.37 -3.47
CA GLY A 150 7.94 7.21 -4.01
C GLY A 150 8.80 5.94 -3.96
N ILE A 151 10.06 6.03 -4.38
CA ILE A 151 11.03 4.91 -4.29
C ILE A 151 11.27 4.51 -2.83
N ALA A 152 11.43 5.47 -1.91
CA ALA A 152 11.60 5.18 -0.49
C ALA A 152 10.37 4.48 0.10
N ASN A 153 9.17 4.89 -0.29
CA ASN A 153 7.92 4.27 0.11
C ASN A 153 7.81 2.83 -0.40
N LEU A 154 8.18 2.58 -1.66
CA LEU A 154 8.19 1.25 -2.26
C LEU A 154 9.19 0.32 -1.55
N ALA A 155 10.39 0.80 -1.27
CA ALA A 155 11.39 0.06 -0.49
C ALA A 155 10.89 -0.27 0.92
N GLN A 156 10.11 0.63 1.56
CA GLN A 156 9.48 0.36 2.84
C GLN A 156 8.43 -0.75 2.76
N VAL A 157 7.58 -0.74 1.72
CA VAL A 157 6.57 -1.79 1.49
C VAL A 157 7.23 -3.13 1.26
N ASN A 158 8.29 -3.21 0.45
CA ASN A 158 9.02 -4.44 0.21
C ASN A 158 9.60 -5.02 1.50
N ARG A 159 10.23 -4.20 2.34
CA ARG A 159 10.70 -4.62 3.68
C ARG A 159 9.56 -5.13 4.58
N LEU A 160 8.38 -4.49 4.52
CA LEU A 160 7.22 -4.97 5.26
C LEU A 160 6.73 -6.33 4.73
N LEU A 161 6.73 -6.53 3.39
CA LEU A 161 6.35 -7.79 2.76
C LEU A 161 7.28 -8.94 3.15
N GLU A 162 8.60 -8.72 3.11
CA GLU A 162 9.59 -9.71 3.54
C GLU A 162 9.36 -10.13 5.00
N ARG A 163 9.24 -9.16 5.91
CA ARG A 163 8.98 -9.43 7.33
C ARG A 163 7.62 -10.08 7.58
N ALA A 164 6.59 -9.70 6.84
CA ALA A 164 5.27 -10.30 6.92
C ALA A 164 5.29 -11.76 6.43
N ASN A 165 6.02 -12.05 5.35
CA ASN A 165 6.22 -13.40 4.85
C ASN A 165 7.06 -14.26 5.82
N ALA A 166 7.96 -13.65 6.57
CA ALA A 166 8.68 -14.28 7.68
C ALA A 166 7.84 -14.47 8.96
N GLY A 167 6.54 -14.13 8.94
CA GLY A 167 5.62 -14.36 10.05
C GLY A 167 5.46 -13.19 11.04
N CYS A 168 6.01 -12.01 10.76
CA CYS A 168 5.86 -10.85 11.63
C CYS A 168 4.43 -10.26 11.55
N SER A 169 3.61 -10.49 12.58
CA SER A 169 2.21 -10.02 12.65
C SER A 169 2.10 -8.50 12.55
N HIS A 170 2.98 -7.76 13.22
CA HIS A 170 3.02 -6.30 13.15
C HIS A 170 3.26 -5.79 11.70
N SER A 171 4.16 -6.43 10.94
CA SER A 171 4.39 -6.07 9.54
C SER A 171 3.18 -6.39 8.66
N MET A 172 2.47 -7.50 8.93
CA MET A 172 1.20 -7.84 8.26
C MET A 172 0.13 -6.77 8.55
N GLY A 173 -0.02 -6.35 9.81
CA GLY A 173 -0.95 -5.28 10.19
C GLY A 173 -0.64 -3.97 9.45
N ARG A 174 0.64 -3.56 9.40
CA ARG A 174 1.08 -2.36 8.66
C ARG A 174 0.81 -2.44 7.15
N LEU A 175 0.98 -3.61 6.54
CA LEU A 175 0.58 -3.83 5.15
C LEU A 175 -0.92 -3.69 4.97
N GLY A 176 -1.72 -4.28 5.87
CA GLY A 176 -3.17 -4.12 5.88
C GLY A 176 -3.58 -2.65 5.87
N PHE A 177 -2.97 -1.81 6.70
CA PHE A 177 -3.20 -0.36 6.70
C PHE A 177 -2.77 0.30 5.39
N SER A 178 -1.61 -0.08 4.84
CA SER A 178 -1.14 0.50 3.56
C SER A 178 -2.12 0.22 2.42
N TYR A 179 -2.62 -1.01 2.30
CA TYR A 179 -3.60 -1.38 1.27
C TYR A 179 -5.01 -0.80 1.55
N ARG A 180 -5.40 -0.63 2.82
CA ARG A 180 -6.68 -0.01 3.18
C ARG A 180 -6.74 1.46 2.73
N ASP A 181 -5.65 2.17 2.98
CA ASP A 181 -5.58 3.63 2.80
C ASP A 181 -4.97 4.03 1.45
N GLY A 182 -4.32 3.11 0.73
CA GLY A 182 -3.59 3.41 -0.51
C GLY A 182 -2.33 4.24 -0.23
N THR A 183 -1.63 3.98 0.87
CA THR A 183 -0.43 4.72 1.28
C THR A 183 0.85 3.99 0.90
N ARG A 184 2.00 4.66 1.00
CA ARG A 184 3.34 4.11 0.69
C ARG A 184 3.48 3.58 -0.74
N GLY A 185 2.76 4.18 -1.69
CA GLY A 185 2.86 3.79 -3.11
C GLY A 185 2.11 2.51 -3.49
N VAL A 186 1.34 1.91 -2.57
CA VAL A 186 0.44 0.81 -2.92
C VAL A 186 -0.95 1.35 -3.26
N ARG A 187 -1.58 0.74 -4.26
CA ARG A 187 -2.98 1.06 -4.60
C ARG A 187 -3.91 0.61 -3.48
N LYS A 188 -4.93 1.41 -3.19
CA LYS A 188 -6.00 1.04 -2.27
C LYS A 188 -6.69 -0.23 -2.73
N ASP A 189 -6.63 -1.28 -1.90
CA ASP A 189 -7.29 -2.56 -2.13
C ASP A 189 -7.83 -3.13 -0.81
N PRO A 190 -9.13 -2.93 -0.55
CA PRO A 190 -9.76 -3.42 0.67
C PRO A 190 -9.72 -4.95 0.83
N LYS A 191 -9.69 -5.71 -0.29
CA LYS A 191 -9.63 -7.18 -0.23
C LYS A 191 -8.27 -7.64 0.28
N THR A 192 -7.20 -7.11 -0.31
CA THR A 192 -5.83 -7.39 0.14
C THR A 192 -5.59 -6.88 1.55
N ALA A 193 -6.12 -5.69 1.92
CA ALA A 193 -6.05 -5.18 3.29
C ALA A 193 -6.69 -6.15 4.29
N PHE A 194 -7.90 -6.62 4.01
CA PHE A 194 -8.59 -7.60 4.86
C PHE A 194 -7.79 -8.90 5.01
N MET A 195 -7.21 -9.42 3.93
CA MET A 195 -6.39 -10.64 3.98
C MET A 195 -5.18 -10.46 4.90
N TRP A 196 -4.49 -9.33 4.84
CA TRP A 196 -3.36 -9.04 5.72
C TRP A 196 -3.78 -8.86 7.17
N PHE A 197 -4.88 -8.13 7.45
CA PHE A 197 -5.42 -8.00 8.80
C PHE A 197 -5.83 -9.36 9.38
N LYS A 198 -6.48 -10.21 8.57
CA LYS A 198 -6.87 -11.55 9.02
C LYS A 198 -5.67 -12.41 9.37
N ARG A 199 -4.61 -12.43 8.53
CA ARG A 199 -3.37 -13.17 8.82
C ARG A 199 -2.70 -12.69 10.10
N ALA A 200 -2.65 -11.38 10.34
CA ALA A 200 -2.10 -10.82 11.58
C ALA A 200 -2.98 -11.14 12.80
N ALA A 201 -4.30 -11.07 12.65
CA ALA A 201 -5.26 -11.44 13.70
C ALA A 201 -5.15 -12.92 14.09
N ASP A 202 -4.93 -13.83 13.12
CA ASP A 202 -4.70 -15.25 13.36
C ASP A 202 -3.41 -15.49 14.19
N LEU A 203 -2.46 -14.53 14.18
CA LEU A 203 -1.25 -14.47 15.02
C LEU A 203 -1.45 -13.65 16.30
N ARG A 204 -2.70 -13.36 16.67
CA ARG A 204 -3.10 -12.64 17.89
C ARG A 204 -2.56 -11.20 17.98
N ASP A 205 -2.41 -10.51 16.86
CA ASP A 205 -2.07 -9.09 16.82
C ASP A 205 -3.33 -8.25 17.13
N PRO A 206 -3.36 -7.49 18.26
CA PRO A 206 -4.59 -6.85 18.70
C PRO A 206 -5.10 -5.75 17.77
N PRO A 207 -4.25 -4.82 17.24
CA PRO A 207 -4.68 -3.81 16.27
C PRO A 207 -5.21 -4.42 14.97
N ALA A 208 -4.56 -5.48 14.48
CA ALA A 208 -5.00 -6.13 13.26
C ALA A 208 -6.31 -6.91 13.46
N ALA A 209 -6.50 -7.55 14.61
CA ALA A 209 -7.75 -8.21 14.97
C ALA A 209 -8.91 -7.20 15.03
N THR A 210 -8.69 -6.02 15.61
CA THR A 210 -9.65 -4.92 15.59
C THR A 210 -10.00 -4.51 14.16
N SER A 211 -8.98 -4.28 13.33
CA SER A 211 -9.16 -3.87 11.92
C SER A 211 -9.91 -4.94 11.12
N CYS A 212 -9.61 -6.22 11.35
CA CYS A 212 -10.34 -7.34 10.75
C CYS A 212 -11.82 -7.34 11.16
N GLY A 213 -12.12 -7.09 12.44
CA GLY A 213 -13.48 -6.95 12.95
C GLY A 213 -14.22 -5.78 12.29
N VAL A 214 -13.59 -4.62 12.19
CA VAL A 214 -14.14 -3.44 11.50
C VAL A 214 -14.41 -3.73 10.01
N CYS A 215 -13.52 -4.47 9.34
CA CYS A 215 -13.75 -4.90 7.96
C CYS A 215 -15.02 -5.76 7.82
N TYR A 216 -15.27 -6.69 8.74
CA TYR A 216 -16.51 -7.46 8.77
C TYR A 216 -17.74 -6.60 9.06
N ILE A 217 -17.68 -5.66 10.00
CA ILE A 217 -18.79 -4.75 10.33
C ILE A 217 -19.18 -3.91 9.11
N ASN A 218 -18.19 -3.38 8.39
CA ASN A 218 -18.42 -2.46 7.28
C ASN A 218 -18.58 -3.16 5.93
N GLY A 219 -18.19 -4.45 5.80
CA GLY A 219 -18.11 -5.15 4.52
C GLY A 219 -16.94 -4.68 3.65
N SER A 220 -15.87 -4.19 4.27
CA SER A 220 -14.70 -3.69 3.55
C SER A 220 -13.77 -4.84 3.15
N GLY A 221 -13.74 -5.16 1.86
CA GLY A 221 -12.96 -6.27 1.31
C GLY A 221 -13.48 -7.69 1.65
N VAL A 222 -14.57 -7.79 2.38
CA VAL A 222 -15.21 -9.05 2.79
C VAL A 222 -16.72 -8.88 2.86
N THR A 223 -17.48 -9.96 2.78
CA THR A 223 -18.93 -9.92 2.98
C THR A 223 -19.24 -9.42 4.39
N ARG A 224 -20.10 -8.40 4.47
CA ARG A 224 -20.52 -7.78 5.72
C ARG A 224 -21.15 -8.81 6.68
N SER A 225 -20.70 -8.78 7.94
CA SER A 225 -21.24 -9.64 9.00
C SER A 225 -20.99 -8.99 10.35
N HIS A 226 -22.02 -8.40 10.94
CA HIS A 226 -21.92 -7.76 12.27
C HIS A 226 -21.48 -8.77 13.34
N THR A 227 -22.07 -9.98 13.34
CA THR A 227 -21.74 -11.02 14.33
C THR A 227 -20.26 -11.40 14.28
N ARG A 228 -19.70 -11.67 13.09
CA ARG A 228 -18.27 -11.98 12.94
C ARG A 228 -17.39 -10.78 13.32
N GLY A 229 -17.81 -9.60 12.96
CA GLY A 229 -17.10 -8.37 13.28
C GLY A 229 -17.00 -8.14 14.77
N ILE A 230 -18.12 -8.22 15.49
CA ILE A 230 -18.15 -8.06 16.95
C ILE A 230 -17.34 -9.17 17.64
N CYS A 231 -17.45 -10.41 17.21
CA CYS A 231 -16.62 -11.50 17.73
C CYS A 231 -15.12 -11.18 17.61
N MET A 232 -14.66 -10.70 16.46
CA MET A 232 -13.26 -10.31 16.24
C MET A 232 -12.84 -9.12 17.10
N VAL A 233 -13.72 -8.10 17.22
CA VAL A 233 -13.47 -6.93 18.09
C VAL A 233 -13.39 -7.35 19.55
N THR A 234 -14.26 -8.26 20.01
CA THR A 234 -14.21 -8.79 21.39
C THR A 234 -12.91 -9.55 21.66
N ILE A 235 -12.47 -10.39 20.71
CA ILE A 235 -11.16 -11.06 20.79
C ILE A 235 -10.04 -10.02 20.87
N ALA A 236 -10.07 -8.97 20.03
CA ALA A 236 -9.06 -7.93 20.05
C ALA A 236 -9.04 -7.17 21.39
N ALA A 237 -10.20 -6.90 21.98
CA ALA A 237 -10.30 -6.26 23.29
C ALA A 237 -9.69 -7.12 24.40
N THR A 238 -9.94 -8.45 24.39
CA THR A 238 -9.31 -9.36 25.35
C THR A 238 -7.79 -9.51 25.16
N LEU A 239 -7.29 -9.20 23.95
CA LEU A 239 -5.86 -9.12 23.66
C LEU A 239 -5.25 -7.75 24.03
N GLY A 240 -6.02 -6.83 24.59
CA GLY A 240 -5.57 -5.52 25.04
C GLY A 240 -5.60 -4.43 23.96
N SER A 241 -6.45 -4.55 22.95
CA SER A 241 -6.65 -3.47 21.97
C SER A 241 -7.53 -2.37 22.55
N GLU A 242 -6.95 -1.21 22.79
CA GLU A 242 -7.65 -0.01 23.25
C GLU A 242 -8.78 0.39 22.30
N HIS A 243 -8.51 0.38 20.99
CA HIS A 243 -9.51 0.69 19.97
C HIS A 243 -10.67 -0.31 19.97
N ALA A 244 -10.42 -1.59 20.21
CA ALA A 244 -11.49 -2.59 20.32
C ALA A 244 -12.37 -2.34 21.55
N CYS A 245 -11.77 -2.02 22.70
CA CYS A 245 -12.52 -1.65 23.90
C CYS A 245 -13.40 -0.41 23.65
N SER A 246 -12.86 0.61 22.96
CA SER A 246 -13.63 1.80 22.57
C SER A 246 -14.84 1.46 21.69
N ILE A 247 -14.67 0.57 20.71
CA ILE A 247 -15.77 0.15 19.83
C ILE A 247 -16.86 -0.56 20.65
N LEU A 248 -16.48 -1.48 21.56
CA LEU A 248 -17.43 -2.20 22.40
C LEU A 248 -18.13 -1.27 23.41
N GLY A 249 -17.39 -0.35 24.03
CA GLY A 249 -17.96 0.67 24.90
C GLY A 249 -19.01 1.51 24.18
N TRP A 250 -18.68 2.02 23.00
CA TRP A 250 -19.61 2.79 22.19
C TRP A 250 -20.83 1.97 21.72
N ALA A 251 -20.61 0.72 21.30
CA ALA A 251 -21.68 -0.16 20.84
C ALA A 251 -22.71 -0.44 21.93
N ASN A 252 -22.27 -0.63 23.18
CA ASN A 252 -23.15 -0.83 24.32
C ASN A 252 -23.78 0.48 24.80
N ALA A 253 -23.07 1.61 24.75
CA ALA A 253 -23.59 2.91 25.13
C ALA A 253 -24.78 3.34 24.24
N GLU A 254 -24.68 3.13 22.94
CA GLU A 254 -25.66 3.61 21.97
C GLU A 254 -26.61 2.51 21.44
N GLY A 255 -26.35 1.25 21.72
CA GLY A 255 -27.14 0.13 21.21
C GLY A 255 -26.88 -0.14 19.72
N HIS A 256 -25.60 -0.09 19.29
CA HIS A 256 -25.22 -0.35 17.91
C HIS A 256 -24.76 -1.78 17.68
N HIS A 257 -24.71 -2.19 16.41
CA HIS A 257 -24.20 -3.49 15.95
C HIS A 257 -24.91 -4.72 16.53
N GLY A 258 -26.16 -4.57 16.96
CA GLY A 258 -26.98 -5.64 17.54
C GLY A 258 -26.88 -5.76 19.06
N PHE A 259 -26.21 -4.80 19.71
CA PHE A 259 -26.28 -4.65 21.17
C PHE A 259 -27.52 -3.86 21.59
N ASN A 260 -28.08 -4.20 22.74
CA ASN A 260 -28.99 -3.31 23.45
C ASN A 260 -28.18 -2.26 24.19
N LYS A 261 -28.80 -1.09 24.47
CA LYS A 261 -28.15 -0.08 25.31
C LYS A 261 -27.92 -0.65 26.72
N ASP A 262 -26.68 -0.72 27.11
CA ASP A 262 -26.24 -1.21 28.41
C ASP A 262 -25.13 -0.30 28.95
N PRO A 263 -25.49 0.71 29.79
CA PRO A 263 -24.52 1.62 30.38
C PRO A 263 -23.50 0.93 31.29
N ALA A 264 -23.86 -0.19 31.93
CA ALA A 264 -22.96 -0.91 32.82
C ALA A 264 -21.85 -1.61 32.01
N GLU A 265 -22.21 -2.32 30.93
CA GLU A 265 -21.25 -2.93 30.03
C GLU A 265 -20.42 -1.89 29.29
N ALA A 266 -21.01 -0.76 28.88
CA ALA A 266 -20.27 0.35 28.28
C ALA A 266 -19.19 0.88 29.24
N THR A 267 -19.56 1.13 30.49
CA THR A 267 -18.64 1.56 31.55
C THR A 267 -17.52 0.56 31.79
N ARG A 268 -17.83 -0.74 31.80
CA ARG A 268 -16.83 -1.80 31.91
C ARG A 268 -15.80 -1.75 30.78
N TRP A 269 -16.24 -1.63 29.52
CA TRP A 269 -15.32 -1.58 28.36
C TRP A 269 -14.49 -0.30 28.34
N TYR A 270 -15.03 0.84 28.74
CA TYR A 270 -14.26 2.07 28.84
C TYR A 270 -13.24 2.04 29.99
N ARG A 271 -13.53 1.34 31.11
CA ARG A 271 -12.53 1.10 32.16
C ARG A 271 -11.43 0.12 31.70
N GLU A 272 -11.78 -0.94 30.96
CA GLU A 272 -10.77 -1.82 30.35
C GLU A 272 -9.89 -1.05 29.34
N MET A 273 -10.45 -0.17 28.54
CA MET A 273 -9.70 0.68 27.65
C MET A 273 -8.62 1.49 28.39
N GLN A 274 -8.95 2.08 29.56
CA GLN A 274 -7.97 2.84 30.34
C GLN A 274 -6.80 1.98 30.85
N LYS A 275 -7.02 0.69 31.08
CA LYS A 275 -5.99 -0.27 31.54
C LYS A 275 -5.03 -0.69 30.40
N CYS A 276 -5.45 -0.61 29.15
CA CYS A 276 -4.66 -1.08 28.01
C CYS A 276 -3.37 -0.28 27.72
N GLY A 277 -3.18 0.89 28.38
CA GLY A 277 -1.99 1.72 28.23
C GLY A 277 -1.89 2.43 26.85
N VAL A 278 -1.02 3.46 26.81
CA VAL A 278 -0.88 4.32 25.64
C VAL A 278 -0.05 3.61 24.58
N ARG A 279 -0.65 2.98 23.61
CA ARG A 279 0.14 2.46 22.48
C ARG A 279 -0.22 3.06 21.11
N ASP A 280 -1.49 3.29 20.78
CA ASP A 280 -1.85 3.68 19.41
C ASP A 280 -3.18 4.46 19.30
N SER A 281 -3.74 5.00 20.37
CA SER A 281 -5.06 5.60 20.28
C SER A 281 -5.05 7.06 19.86
N VAL A 282 -5.95 7.36 18.96
CA VAL A 282 -6.36 8.72 18.64
C VAL A 282 -7.07 9.29 19.88
N ASP A 283 -6.69 10.46 20.35
CA ASP A 283 -7.20 11.13 21.57
C ASP A 283 -8.74 11.15 21.66
N ILE A 284 -9.43 11.21 20.50
CA ILE A 284 -10.90 11.22 20.40
C ILE A 284 -11.56 10.02 21.10
N TYR A 285 -10.97 8.83 21.07
CA TYR A 285 -11.55 7.66 21.74
C TYR A 285 -11.42 7.74 23.25
N ARG A 286 -10.33 8.32 23.73
CA ARG A 286 -10.08 8.56 25.16
C ARG A 286 -10.95 9.64 25.72
N ASP A 287 -11.13 10.73 24.99
CA ASP A 287 -12.00 11.83 25.39
C ASP A 287 -13.44 11.34 25.57
N ARG A 288 -13.93 10.51 24.62
CA ARG A 288 -15.25 9.90 24.72
C ARG A 288 -15.36 8.99 25.95
N ALA A 289 -14.37 8.11 26.18
CA ALA A 289 -14.37 7.21 27.33
C ALA A 289 -14.31 8.00 28.64
N THR A 290 -13.50 9.03 28.72
CA THR A 290 -13.37 9.90 29.89
C THR A 290 -14.67 10.65 30.17
N ALA A 291 -15.28 11.23 29.14
CA ALA A 291 -16.57 11.92 29.26
C ALA A 291 -17.66 10.95 29.73
N TRP A 292 -17.69 9.72 29.21
CA TRP A 292 -18.62 8.68 29.64
C TRP A 292 -18.43 8.32 31.11
N LEU A 293 -17.19 8.05 31.53
CA LEU A 293 -16.88 7.64 32.91
C LEU A 293 -17.12 8.74 33.96
N LEU A 294 -17.08 10.00 33.52
CA LEU A 294 -17.50 11.13 34.37
C LEU A 294 -19.03 11.20 34.53
N ALA A 295 -19.77 10.80 33.49
CA ALA A 295 -21.25 10.82 33.52
C ALA A 295 -21.85 9.56 34.21
N TYR A 296 -21.12 8.44 34.17
CA TYR A 296 -21.53 7.13 34.73
C TYR A 296 -20.41 6.58 35.61
N PRO A 297 -20.19 7.11 36.82
CA PRO A 297 -19.08 6.75 37.72
C PRO A 297 -19.11 5.30 38.24
#